data_47bc3d2acb45bb4219559b36c926b8d6
#
_entry.id   47bc3d2acb45bb4219559b36c926b8d6
#
_cell.length_a   1.000
_cell.length_b   1.000
_cell.length_c   1.000
_cell.angle_alpha   90.00
_cell.angle_beta   90.00
_cell.angle_gamma   90.00
#
_symmetry.space_group_name_H-M   'P 1'
#
loop_
_entity.id
_entity.type
_entity.pdbx_description
1 polymer ?
#
loop_
_entity_poly.entity_id
_entity_poly.type
_entity_poly.pdbx_seq_one_letter_code
_entity_poly.pdbx_strand_id
1 'polypeptide(L)'
;MKKRALILALAGIMAASLTGCGSLKDDAVVVKAGDEEITAGVANFYARYTQAQYETYFASYFGGDDMWTKNASDGKTYEESIKETLLDDLKNMALLEKHMKDYDVKLTKADKKAINDAAEEFDKANSQKKKDKVSGSEENVKRVMTLMVIEQKMRSAIVAEANVNVTDEEAVQKHMQYVEF
;
A
#
# COMPACT_ATOMS: atom_id res chain seq x y z
N MET A 1 3.66 9.60 29.73
CA MET A 1 4.33 8.30 29.57
C MET A 1 3.44 7.16 29.04
N LYS A 2 2.19 7.44 28.59
CA LYS A 2 1.24 6.40 28.09
C LYS A 2 1.24 6.22 26.55
N LYS A 3 1.97 7.04 25.81
CA LYS A 3 2.00 7.00 24.33
C LYS A 3 3.06 6.06 23.71
N ARG A 4 3.98 5.54 24.50
CA ARG A 4 5.06 4.65 24.01
C ARG A 4 4.75 3.15 24.11
N ALA A 5 3.73 2.77 24.85
CA ALA A 5 3.35 1.34 25.02
C ALA A 5 2.49 0.79 23.86
N LEU A 6 1.87 1.66 23.06
CA LEU A 6 0.98 1.22 21.97
C LEU A 6 1.73 0.77 20.71
N ILE A 7 2.99 1.18 20.55
CA ILE A 7 3.80 0.90 19.35
C ILE A 7 4.45 -0.50 19.41
N LEU A 8 4.66 -1.04 20.61
CA LEU A 8 5.36 -2.33 20.79
C LEU A 8 4.45 -3.57 20.67
N ALA A 9 3.14 -3.41 20.70
CA ALA A 9 2.21 -4.53 20.56
C ALA A 9 1.96 -4.98 19.11
N LEU A 10 2.32 -4.14 18.11
CA LEU A 10 2.13 -4.44 16.69
C LEU A 10 3.26 -5.25 16.05
N ALA A 11 4.42 -5.32 16.67
CA ALA A 11 5.60 -6.00 16.09
C ALA A 11 5.64 -7.52 16.30
N GLY A 12 4.75 -8.07 17.12
CA GLY A 12 4.86 -9.45 17.61
C GLY A 12 4.18 -10.52 16.77
N ILE A 13 3.30 -10.17 15.82
CA ILE A 13 2.41 -11.18 15.19
C ILE A 13 2.96 -11.72 13.85
N MET A 14 3.95 -11.09 13.27
CA MET A 14 4.44 -11.49 11.92
C MET A 14 5.60 -12.48 11.89
N ALA A 15 6.20 -12.81 13.01
CA ALA A 15 7.32 -13.77 13.01
C ALA A 15 6.89 -15.24 12.92
N ALA A 16 5.62 -15.55 13.11
CA ALA A 16 5.14 -16.94 13.26
C ALA A 16 4.59 -17.58 11.97
N SER A 17 4.40 -16.80 10.88
CA SER A 17 3.70 -17.32 9.70
C SER A 17 4.58 -17.59 8.46
N LEU A 18 5.89 -17.35 8.54
CA LEU A 18 6.79 -17.55 7.39
C LEU A 18 7.44 -18.94 7.32
N THR A 19 7.19 -19.84 8.27
CA THR A 19 7.78 -21.19 8.29
C THR A 19 6.79 -22.33 8.08
N GLY A 20 5.56 -22.03 7.66
CA GLY A 20 4.53 -23.04 7.42
C GLY A 20 4.23 -23.21 5.94
N CYS A 21 4.44 -24.42 5.39
CA CYS A 21 3.86 -24.87 4.11
C CYS A 21 2.33 -25.00 4.17
N GLY A 22 1.65 -24.13 4.88
CA GLY A 22 0.20 -24.00 4.92
C GLY A 22 -0.20 -22.77 4.13
N SER A 23 -1.19 -22.90 3.23
CA SER A 23 -1.78 -21.74 2.57
C SER A 23 -2.27 -20.75 3.63
N LEU A 24 -1.76 -19.52 3.59
CA LEU A 24 -2.28 -18.46 4.44
C LEU A 24 -3.77 -18.30 4.12
N LYS A 25 -4.62 -18.37 5.13
CA LYS A 25 -6.06 -18.16 4.92
C LYS A 25 -6.31 -16.70 4.63
N ASP A 26 -7.05 -16.42 3.57
CA ASP A 26 -7.36 -15.06 3.13
C ASP A 26 -8.05 -14.20 4.22
N ASP A 27 -8.75 -14.82 5.16
CA ASP A 27 -9.45 -14.18 6.27
C ASP A 27 -8.56 -13.87 7.50
N ALA A 28 -7.30 -14.33 7.52
CA ALA A 28 -6.39 -14.04 8.60
C ALA A 28 -6.03 -12.55 8.65
N VAL A 29 -6.18 -11.91 9.82
CA VAL A 29 -5.83 -10.51 10.00
C VAL A 29 -4.31 -10.36 10.06
N VAL A 30 -3.75 -9.50 9.20
CA VAL A 30 -2.30 -9.23 9.10
C VAL A 30 -1.92 -7.82 9.56
N VAL A 31 -2.85 -6.87 9.47
CA VAL A 31 -2.68 -5.50 9.99
C VAL A 31 -3.92 -5.12 10.79
N LYS A 32 -3.69 -4.45 11.93
CA LYS A 32 -4.76 -3.91 12.78
C LYS A 32 -4.40 -2.52 13.27
N ALA A 33 -5.32 -1.56 13.07
CA ALA A 33 -5.22 -0.19 13.55
C ALA A 33 -6.50 0.22 14.30
N GLY A 34 -6.58 -0.13 15.58
CA GLY A 34 -7.83 0.01 16.35
C GLY A 34 -8.85 -1.02 15.90
N ASP A 35 -9.99 -0.56 15.39
CA ASP A 35 -11.06 -1.42 14.87
C ASP A 35 -10.91 -1.73 13.36
N GLU A 36 -9.97 -1.03 12.69
CA GLU A 36 -9.70 -1.26 11.27
C GLU A 36 -8.75 -2.44 11.09
N GLU A 37 -9.14 -3.39 10.24
CA GLU A 37 -8.39 -4.62 9.98
C GLU A 37 -8.12 -4.79 8.49
N ILE A 38 -6.93 -5.32 8.16
CA ILE A 38 -6.57 -5.75 6.82
C ILE A 38 -6.25 -7.24 6.88
N THR A 39 -6.92 -8.00 6.04
CA THR A 39 -6.75 -9.46 5.96
C THR A 39 -5.60 -9.84 5.04
N ALA A 40 -5.14 -11.09 5.15
CA ALA A 40 -4.10 -11.65 4.29
C ALA A 40 -4.51 -11.65 2.81
N GLY A 41 -5.78 -11.89 2.50
CA GLY A 41 -6.30 -11.83 1.14
C GLY A 41 -6.18 -10.43 0.54
N VAL A 42 -6.56 -9.40 1.29
CA VAL A 42 -6.41 -7.99 0.90
C VAL A 42 -4.93 -7.63 0.71
N ALA A 43 -4.07 -8.03 1.65
CA ALA A 43 -2.64 -7.77 1.58
C ALA A 43 -1.98 -8.48 0.38
N ASN A 44 -2.34 -9.74 0.10
CA ASN A 44 -1.84 -10.47 -1.06
C ASN A 44 -2.31 -9.83 -2.37
N PHE A 45 -3.58 -9.44 -2.47
CA PHE A 45 -4.07 -8.75 -3.67
C PHE A 45 -3.33 -7.44 -3.90
N TYR A 46 -3.12 -6.62 -2.86
CA TYR A 46 -2.36 -5.39 -2.95
C TYR A 46 -0.91 -5.64 -3.38
N ALA A 47 -0.24 -6.63 -2.80
CA ALA A 47 1.12 -7.00 -3.17
C ALA A 47 1.23 -7.45 -4.64
N ARG A 48 0.28 -8.25 -5.14
CA ARG A 48 0.24 -8.69 -6.54
C ARG A 48 -0.07 -7.55 -7.51
N TYR A 49 -0.96 -6.63 -7.11
CA TYR A 49 -1.25 -5.42 -7.86
C TYR A 49 0.01 -4.55 -7.99
N THR A 50 0.72 -4.31 -6.89
CA THR A 50 1.97 -3.54 -6.88
C THR A 50 3.06 -4.25 -7.69
N GLN A 51 3.20 -5.57 -7.54
CA GLN A 51 4.13 -6.37 -8.36
C GLN A 51 3.88 -6.16 -9.85
N ALA A 52 2.63 -6.26 -10.29
CA ALA A 52 2.27 -6.07 -11.70
C ALA A 52 2.60 -4.65 -12.21
N GLN A 53 2.44 -3.63 -11.36
CA GLN A 53 2.85 -2.28 -11.70
C GLN A 53 4.36 -2.16 -11.88
N TYR A 54 5.15 -2.67 -10.91
CA TYR A 54 6.61 -2.67 -11.02
C TYR A 54 7.11 -3.40 -12.27
N GLU A 55 6.57 -4.58 -12.55
CA GLU A 55 6.91 -5.36 -13.75
C GLU A 55 6.54 -4.63 -15.03
N THR A 56 5.42 -3.91 -15.05
CA THR A 56 4.99 -3.14 -16.23
C THR A 56 5.86 -1.91 -16.50
N TYR A 57 6.21 -1.16 -15.45
CA TYR A 57 6.89 0.13 -15.62
C TYR A 57 8.41 0.03 -15.52
N PHE A 58 8.94 -0.93 -14.78
CA PHE A 58 10.36 -0.99 -14.45
C PHE A 58 11.11 -2.21 -14.99
N ALA A 59 10.42 -3.22 -15.52
CA ALA A 59 11.08 -4.43 -16.02
C ALA A 59 12.15 -4.13 -17.07
N SER A 60 11.90 -3.15 -17.95
CA SER A 60 12.87 -2.73 -18.97
C SER A 60 14.13 -2.09 -18.39
N TYR A 61 14.05 -1.46 -17.23
CA TYR A 61 15.19 -0.82 -16.57
C TYR A 61 15.99 -1.79 -15.70
N PHE A 62 15.35 -2.81 -15.14
CA PHE A 62 15.96 -3.72 -14.18
C PHE A 62 16.28 -5.10 -14.75
N GLY A 63 16.03 -5.34 -16.04
CA GLY A 63 16.42 -6.59 -16.72
C GLY A 63 15.39 -7.71 -16.62
N GLY A 64 14.11 -7.37 -16.59
CA GLY A 64 13.01 -8.35 -16.66
C GLY A 64 12.69 -9.02 -15.32
N ASP A 65 12.26 -10.28 -15.39
CA ASP A 65 11.77 -11.04 -14.23
C ASP A 65 12.80 -11.24 -13.11
N ASP A 66 14.10 -11.13 -13.45
CA ASP A 66 15.19 -11.27 -12.48
C ASP A 66 15.30 -10.08 -11.51
N MET A 67 14.57 -8.99 -11.74
CA MET A 67 14.64 -7.80 -10.89
C MET A 67 14.42 -8.11 -9.41
N TRP A 68 13.53 -9.05 -9.10
CA TRP A 68 13.13 -9.35 -7.73
C TRP A 68 14.24 -9.96 -6.88
N THR A 69 15.13 -10.71 -7.52
CA THR A 69 16.27 -11.39 -6.86
C THR A 69 17.54 -10.55 -6.82
N LYS A 70 17.56 -9.39 -7.51
CA LYS A 70 18.70 -8.49 -7.48
C LYS A 70 18.83 -7.79 -6.14
N ASN A 71 20.07 -7.47 -5.78
CA ASN A 71 20.34 -6.70 -4.58
C ASN A 71 19.80 -5.26 -4.75
N ALA A 72 19.00 -4.85 -3.80
CA ALA A 72 18.63 -3.47 -3.54
C ALA A 72 19.71 -2.83 -2.63
N SER A 73 19.36 -1.80 -1.88
CA SER A 73 20.20 -1.24 -0.82
C SER A 73 20.25 -2.16 0.40
N ASP A 74 21.28 -2.02 1.22
CA ASP A 74 21.39 -2.62 2.56
C ASP A 74 21.45 -4.17 2.60
N GLY A 75 21.92 -4.80 1.51
CA GLY A 75 22.09 -6.25 1.45
C GLY A 75 20.79 -7.05 1.30
N LYS A 76 19.67 -6.39 1.09
CA LYS A 76 18.37 -7.00 0.80
C LYS A 76 18.17 -7.11 -0.71
N THR A 77 17.32 -8.05 -1.11
CA THR A 77 16.81 -8.10 -2.48
C THR A 77 15.71 -7.06 -2.70
N TYR A 78 15.40 -6.74 -3.95
CA TYR A 78 14.24 -5.90 -4.27
C TYR A 78 12.94 -6.48 -3.72
N GLU A 79 12.78 -7.82 -3.79
CA GLU A 79 11.60 -8.49 -3.25
C GLU A 79 11.44 -8.23 -1.74
N GLU A 80 12.52 -8.36 -0.97
CA GLU A 80 12.49 -8.13 0.48
C GLU A 80 12.19 -6.67 0.82
N SER A 81 12.84 -5.74 0.13
CA SER A 81 12.62 -4.30 0.34
C SER A 81 11.19 -3.87 -0.01
N ILE A 82 10.64 -4.37 -1.11
CA ILE A 82 9.26 -4.07 -1.51
C ILE A 82 8.26 -4.69 -0.54
N LYS A 83 8.48 -5.92 -0.05
CA LYS A 83 7.60 -6.53 0.95
C LYS A 83 7.52 -5.72 2.25
N GLU A 84 8.65 -5.16 2.71
CA GLU A 84 8.66 -4.27 3.88
C GLU A 84 7.88 -2.98 3.61
N THR A 85 8.12 -2.35 2.46
CA THR A 85 7.39 -1.15 2.03
C THR A 85 5.88 -1.40 1.97
N LEU A 86 5.46 -2.49 1.34
CA LEU A 86 4.04 -2.86 1.24
C LEU A 86 3.39 -3.05 2.60
N LEU A 87 4.11 -3.61 3.56
CA LEU A 87 3.60 -3.77 4.92
C LEU A 87 3.40 -2.43 5.61
N ASP A 88 4.34 -1.51 5.43
CA ASP A 88 4.23 -0.17 6.01
C ASP A 88 3.14 0.65 5.31
N ASP A 89 2.97 0.50 4.00
CA ASP A 89 1.85 1.08 3.25
C ASP A 89 0.50 0.60 3.80
N LEU A 90 0.34 -0.70 3.99
CA LEU A 90 -0.90 -1.26 4.54
C LEU A 90 -1.19 -0.75 5.96
N LYS A 91 -0.16 -0.64 6.81
CA LYS A 91 -0.31 -0.03 8.14
C LYS A 91 -0.74 1.43 8.06
N ASN A 92 -0.13 2.19 7.15
CA ASN A 92 -0.46 3.59 6.92
C ASN A 92 -1.89 3.74 6.40
N MET A 93 -2.32 2.92 5.43
CA MET A 93 -3.69 2.90 4.92
C MET A 93 -4.71 2.62 6.02
N ALA A 94 -4.45 1.65 6.89
CA ALA A 94 -5.32 1.34 8.02
C ALA A 94 -5.38 2.50 9.05
N LEU A 95 -4.26 3.17 9.29
CA LEU A 95 -4.21 4.35 10.16
C LEU A 95 -4.98 5.53 9.55
N LEU A 96 -4.82 5.78 8.26
CA LEU A 96 -5.55 6.84 7.55
C LEU A 96 -7.05 6.59 7.57
N GLU A 97 -7.49 5.36 7.34
CA GLU A 97 -8.90 4.98 7.42
C GLU A 97 -9.48 5.24 8.81
N LYS A 98 -8.77 4.83 9.86
CA LYS A 98 -9.16 5.08 11.25
C LYS A 98 -9.36 6.57 11.55
N HIS A 99 -8.56 7.43 10.92
CA HIS A 99 -8.55 8.87 11.17
C HIS A 99 -9.37 9.69 10.17
N MET A 100 -10.13 9.06 9.26
CA MET A 100 -10.96 9.78 8.27
C MET A 100 -11.87 10.82 8.90
N LYS A 101 -12.43 10.52 10.07
CA LYS A 101 -13.38 11.43 10.77
C LYS A 101 -12.67 12.67 11.29
N ASP A 102 -11.41 12.57 11.68
CA ASP A 102 -10.64 13.68 12.23
C ASP A 102 -10.38 14.77 11.18
N TYR A 103 -10.41 14.39 9.90
CA TYR A 103 -10.21 15.25 8.73
C TYR A 103 -11.51 15.46 7.90
N ASP A 104 -12.68 15.10 8.44
CA ASP A 104 -13.99 15.13 7.74
C ASP A 104 -13.98 14.45 6.35
N VAL A 105 -13.09 13.49 6.15
CA VAL A 105 -12.99 12.71 4.92
C VAL A 105 -14.08 11.65 4.89
N LYS A 106 -14.76 11.54 3.74
CA LYS A 106 -15.82 10.55 3.49
C LYS A 106 -15.75 10.04 2.06
N LEU A 107 -16.13 8.77 1.89
CA LEU A 107 -16.36 8.20 0.57
C LEU A 107 -17.70 8.68 0.02
N THR A 108 -17.65 9.37 -1.11
CA THR A 108 -18.83 9.84 -1.83
C THR A 108 -19.55 8.70 -2.56
N LYS A 109 -20.76 8.97 -3.06
CA LYS A 109 -21.46 8.01 -3.94
C LYS A 109 -20.67 7.74 -5.23
N ALA A 110 -19.97 8.75 -5.75
CA ALA A 110 -19.14 8.62 -6.94
C ALA A 110 -17.92 7.70 -6.67
N ASP A 111 -17.24 7.88 -5.52
CA ASP A 111 -16.12 7.01 -5.12
C ASP A 111 -16.58 5.55 -5.01
N LYS A 112 -17.69 5.30 -4.32
CA LYS A 112 -18.24 3.95 -4.15
C LYS A 112 -18.62 3.31 -5.48
N LYS A 113 -19.17 4.12 -6.40
CA LYS A 113 -19.51 3.64 -7.75
C LYS A 113 -18.24 3.27 -8.52
N ALA A 114 -17.23 4.13 -8.53
CA ALA A 114 -15.97 3.87 -9.22
C ALA A 114 -15.25 2.62 -8.68
N ILE A 115 -15.26 2.42 -7.35
CA ILE A 115 -14.72 1.21 -6.71
C ILE A 115 -15.46 -0.04 -7.19
N ASN A 116 -16.80 0.01 -7.22
CA ASN A 116 -17.60 -1.14 -7.68
C ASN A 116 -17.36 -1.42 -9.17
N ASP A 117 -17.38 -0.39 -10.02
CA ASP A 117 -17.14 -0.53 -11.46
C ASP A 117 -15.77 -1.17 -11.73
N ALA A 118 -14.72 -0.71 -11.05
CA ALA A 118 -13.36 -1.25 -11.18
C ALA A 118 -13.26 -2.72 -10.73
N ALA A 119 -13.93 -3.07 -9.62
CA ALA A 119 -13.94 -4.45 -9.15
C ALA A 119 -14.70 -5.38 -10.10
N GLU A 120 -15.82 -4.93 -10.65
CA GLU A 120 -16.57 -5.68 -11.67
C GLU A 120 -15.76 -5.87 -12.96
N GLU A 121 -15.03 -4.84 -13.39
CA GLU A 121 -14.18 -4.90 -14.57
C GLU A 121 -13.05 -5.92 -14.36
N PHE A 122 -12.39 -5.87 -13.20
CA PHE A 122 -11.38 -6.87 -12.83
C PHE A 122 -11.96 -8.29 -12.83
N ASP A 123 -13.14 -8.48 -12.26
CA ASP A 123 -13.81 -9.80 -12.20
C ASP A 123 -14.11 -10.35 -13.60
N LYS A 124 -14.63 -9.50 -14.48
CA LYS A 124 -14.94 -9.88 -15.88
C LYS A 124 -13.68 -10.15 -16.71
N ALA A 125 -12.59 -9.45 -16.46
CA ALA A 125 -11.34 -9.58 -17.22
C ALA A 125 -10.49 -10.79 -16.80
N ASN A 126 -10.77 -11.41 -15.66
CA ASN A 126 -9.93 -12.46 -15.09
C ASN A 126 -10.70 -13.75 -14.81
N SER A 127 -10.13 -14.88 -15.27
CA SER A 127 -10.69 -16.20 -14.94
C SER A 127 -10.54 -16.51 -13.44
N GLN A 128 -11.42 -17.36 -12.90
CA GLN A 128 -11.37 -17.75 -11.49
C GLN A 128 -9.98 -18.25 -11.07
N LYS A 129 -9.34 -19.07 -11.89
CA LYS A 129 -7.98 -19.58 -11.64
C LYS A 129 -6.93 -18.47 -11.50
N LYS A 130 -7.08 -17.35 -12.23
CA LYS A 130 -6.18 -16.18 -12.08
C LYS A 130 -6.50 -15.43 -10.80
N LYS A 131 -7.77 -15.24 -10.50
CA LYS A 131 -8.20 -14.56 -9.26
C LYS A 131 -7.73 -15.30 -8.02
N ASP A 132 -7.86 -16.63 -7.99
CA ASP A 132 -7.41 -17.46 -6.86
C ASP A 132 -5.90 -17.31 -6.57
N LYS A 133 -5.09 -17.13 -7.61
CA LYS A 133 -3.63 -16.96 -7.46
C LYS A 133 -3.22 -15.64 -6.78
N VAL A 134 -4.08 -14.63 -6.85
CA VAL A 134 -3.79 -13.29 -6.38
C VAL A 134 -4.73 -12.85 -5.25
N SER A 135 -5.50 -13.77 -4.68
CA SER A 135 -6.58 -13.47 -3.72
C SER A 135 -7.56 -12.39 -4.27
N GLY A 136 -7.80 -12.43 -5.58
CA GLY A 136 -8.57 -11.44 -6.33
C GLY A 136 -10.08 -11.66 -6.27
N SER A 137 -10.64 -11.97 -5.09
CA SER A 137 -12.09 -11.94 -4.88
C SER A 137 -12.61 -10.52 -5.06
N GLU A 138 -13.87 -10.37 -5.45
CA GLU A 138 -14.49 -9.06 -5.62
C GLU A 138 -14.40 -8.23 -4.32
N GLU A 139 -14.52 -8.86 -3.17
CA GLU A 139 -14.41 -8.25 -1.85
C GLU A 139 -12.99 -7.70 -1.61
N ASN A 140 -11.95 -8.51 -1.84
CA ASN A 140 -10.57 -8.08 -1.67
C ASN A 140 -10.21 -6.95 -2.63
N VAL A 141 -10.64 -7.03 -3.89
CA VAL A 141 -10.43 -5.97 -4.88
C VAL A 141 -11.08 -4.67 -4.43
N LYS A 142 -12.37 -4.71 -4.03
CA LYS A 142 -13.08 -3.54 -3.50
C LYS A 142 -12.39 -2.97 -2.26
N ARG A 143 -11.91 -3.83 -1.37
CA ARG A 143 -11.23 -3.38 -0.15
C ARG A 143 -9.94 -2.63 -0.48
N VAL A 144 -9.09 -3.16 -1.35
CA VAL A 144 -7.86 -2.49 -1.80
C VAL A 144 -8.18 -1.15 -2.47
N MET A 145 -9.12 -1.11 -3.41
CA MET A 145 -9.52 0.12 -4.08
C MET A 145 -10.07 1.15 -3.09
N THR A 146 -10.82 0.71 -2.07
CA THR A 146 -11.32 1.57 -1.00
C THR A 146 -10.18 2.21 -0.22
N LEU A 147 -9.19 1.41 0.21
CA LEU A 147 -8.03 1.90 0.95
C LEU A 147 -7.22 2.92 0.13
N MET A 148 -6.99 2.66 -1.15
CA MET A 148 -6.28 3.59 -2.06
C MET A 148 -7.03 4.92 -2.23
N VAL A 149 -8.36 4.90 -2.36
CA VAL A 149 -9.18 6.11 -2.45
C VAL A 149 -9.15 6.90 -1.13
N ILE A 150 -9.21 6.21 0.00
CA ILE A 150 -9.09 6.83 1.32
C ILE A 150 -7.73 7.49 1.48
N GLU A 151 -6.65 6.79 1.15
CA GLU A 151 -5.29 7.31 1.20
C GLU A 151 -5.16 8.61 0.40
N GLN A 152 -5.63 8.61 -0.84
CA GLN A 152 -5.59 9.79 -1.70
C GLN A 152 -6.36 10.98 -1.10
N LYS A 153 -7.56 10.74 -0.57
CA LYS A 153 -8.39 11.78 0.05
C LYS A 153 -7.78 12.29 1.35
N MET A 154 -7.29 11.41 2.20
CA MET A 154 -6.64 11.76 3.46
C MET A 154 -5.37 12.57 3.21
N ARG A 155 -4.54 12.15 2.26
CA ARG A 155 -3.35 12.90 1.86
C ARG A 155 -3.71 14.32 1.44
N SER A 156 -4.74 14.48 0.62
CA SER A 156 -5.21 15.80 0.18
C SER A 156 -5.70 16.66 1.36
N ALA A 157 -6.44 16.07 2.30
CA ALA A 157 -6.93 16.76 3.47
C ALA A 157 -5.82 17.20 4.41
N ILE A 158 -4.88 16.29 4.72
CA ILE A 158 -3.72 16.56 5.57
C ILE A 158 -2.84 17.68 4.98
N VAL A 159 -2.58 17.62 3.66
CA VAL A 159 -1.79 18.67 2.98
C VAL A 159 -2.52 20.01 3.00
N ALA A 160 -3.86 20.02 2.86
CA ALA A 160 -4.64 21.24 2.92
C ALA A 160 -4.64 21.90 4.32
N GLU A 161 -4.56 21.10 5.39
CA GLU A 161 -4.41 21.60 6.75
C GLU A 161 -2.99 22.06 7.09
N ALA A 162 -1.99 21.51 6.40
CA ALA A 162 -0.61 21.94 6.57
C ALA A 162 -0.47 23.38 6.05
N ASN A 163 -0.66 24.35 6.94
CA ASN A 163 -0.48 25.77 6.64
C ASN A 163 1.02 26.08 6.46
N VAL A 164 1.55 25.68 5.33
CA VAL A 164 2.96 25.90 4.96
C VAL A 164 3.06 27.30 4.35
N ASN A 165 3.19 28.32 5.17
CA ASN A 165 3.63 29.62 4.71
C ASN A 165 5.13 29.54 4.42
N VAL A 166 5.48 29.09 3.22
CA VAL A 166 6.86 29.09 2.73
C VAL A 166 7.16 30.52 2.25
N THR A 167 8.15 31.19 2.86
CA THR A 167 8.62 32.48 2.38
C THR A 167 9.40 32.32 1.06
N ASP A 168 9.51 33.39 0.28
CA ASP A 168 10.30 33.36 -0.96
C ASP A 168 11.76 32.96 -0.69
N GLU A 169 12.32 33.27 0.48
CA GLU A 169 13.67 32.90 0.91
C GLU A 169 13.80 31.40 1.19
N GLU A 170 12.78 30.76 1.77
CA GLU A 170 12.73 29.31 1.98
C GLU A 170 12.49 28.54 0.69
N ALA A 171 11.80 29.15 -0.27
CA ALA A 171 11.51 28.56 -1.58
C ALA A 171 12.69 28.64 -2.57
N VAL A 172 13.74 29.44 -2.24
CA VAL A 172 14.92 29.61 -3.12
C VAL A 172 15.67 28.30 -3.30
N GLN A 173 15.59 27.74 -4.48
CA GLN A 173 16.40 26.59 -4.88
C GLN A 173 17.73 27.08 -5.45
N LYS A 174 18.84 26.44 -5.05
CA LYS A 174 20.14 26.69 -5.65
C LYS A 174 20.19 26.06 -7.02
N HIS A 175 20.32 26.88 -8.07
CA HIS A 175 20.57 26.42 -9.42
C HIS A 175 22.09 26.20 -9.59
N MET A 176 22.52 24.98 -9.85
CA MET A 176 23.90 24.65 -10.19
C MET A 176 24.01 24.38 -11.68
N GLN A 177 24.90 25.15 -12.33
CA GLN A 177 25.30 24.89 -13.69
C GLN A 177 26.70 24.25 -13.67
N TYR A 178 26.86 23.08 -14.26
CA TYR A 178 28.15 22.41 -14.40
C TYR A 178 28.45 22.16 -15.87
N VAL A 179 29.73 22.22 -16.20
CA VAL A 179 30.23 21.88 -17.53
C VAL A 179 31.16 20.69 -17.37
N GLU A 180 30.87 19.61 -18.09
CA GLU A 180 31.76 18.47 -18.22
C GLU A 180 32.80 18.75 -19.29
N PHE A 181 34.09 18.53 -18.98
CA PHE A 181 35.20 18.70 -19.91
C PHE A 181 35.69 17.36 -20.43
#